data_a3aa2347727bb25083fc9f64aa954342
#
_entry.id   a3aa2347727bb25083fc9f64aa954342
#
_cell.length_a   1.000
_cell.length_b   1.000
_cell.length_c   1.000
_cell.angle_alpha   90.00
_cell.angle_beta   90.00
_cell.angle_gamma   90.00
#
_symmetry.space_group_name_H-M   'P 1'
#
loop_
_entity.id
_entity.type
_entity.pdbx_description
1 polymer ?
#
loop_
_entity_poly.entity_id
_entity_poly.type
_entity_poly.pdbx_seq_one_letter_code
_entity_poly.pdbx_strand_id
1 'polypeptide(L)'
;DATAVWHVDSYQDDLVMTGLSEAMFDIRIIHLVRDVRSWVHSRARAGRKSGQRWPAARQLARWWRVNAKFELAFRQSPYPVFRLGYEEFALQPQRSLQLLCDWLAIDFQETMLAPGLNSSSHILAGNRVRFDAARSRTIAYDGAWLGAPAPTAAHLGLLLPGVARMNRRLVYSNDLLRR
;
A
#
# COMPACT_ATOMS: atom_id res chain seq x y z
N ASP A 1 8.85 23.48 -9.23
CA ASP A 1 10.30 23.29 -9.28
C ASP A 1 10.68 22.81 -10.68
N ALA A 2 11.33 23.65 -11.49
CA ALA A 2 11.61 23.36 -12.90
C ALA A 2 12.62 22.20 -13.12
N THR A 3 13.12 21.60 -12.04
CA THR A 3 14.09 20.49 -12.03
C THR A 3 13.52 19.17 -11.54
N ALA A 4 12.27 19.12 -11.08
CA ALA A 4 11.67 17.87 -10.61
C ALA A 4 11.36 16.95 -11.81
N VAL A 5 11.96 15.76 -11.82
CA VAL A 5 11.74 14.74 -12.84
C VAL A 5 10.45 13.95 -12.57
N TRP A 6 10.07 13.78 -11.30
CA TRP A 6 8.90 13.03 -10.89
C TRP A 6 7.95 13.85 -10.03
N HIS A 7 6.66 13.80 -10.37
CA HIS A 7 5.57 14.26 -9.52
C HIS A 7 4.84 13.03 -8.95
N VAL A 8 4.75 12.94 -7.61
CA VAL A 8 4.06 11.84 -6.94
C VAL A 8 2.76 12.34 -6.36
N ASP A 9 1.66 11.73 -6.77
CA ASP A 9 0.34 11.96 -6.21
C ASP A 9 -0.23 10.68 -5.59
N SER A 10 -1.04 10.81 -4.54
CA SER A 10 -1.52 9.68 -3.76
C SER A 10 -3.04 9.68 -3.70
N TYR A 11 -3.65 8.75 -4.41
CA TYR A 11 -5.11 8.60 -4.49
C TYR A 11 -5.59 7.27 -3.92
N GLN A 12 -6.84 7.27 -3.47
CA GLN A 12 -7.55 6.06 -3.04
C GLN A 12 -8.74 5.75 -3.95
N ASP A 13 -8.87 6.47 -5.06
CA ASP A 13 -9.95 6.32 -6.03
C ASP A 13 -9.38 6.03 -7.42
N ASP A 14 -9.98 5.08 -8.11
CA ASP A 14 -9.64 4.70 -9.48
C ASP A 14 -10.14 5.73 -10.53
N LEU A 15 -11.10 6.58 -10.17
CA LEU A 15 -11.62 7.61 -11.07
C LEU A 15 -10.54 8.62 -11.53
N VAL A 16 -9.50 8.80 -10.73
CA VAL A 16 -8.37 9.65 -11.12
C VAL A 16 -7.72 9.18 -12.43
N MET A 17 -7.73 7.88 -12.69
CA MET A 17 -7.14 7.32 -13.90
C MET A 17 -7.85 7.73 -15.19
N THR A 18 -9.12 8.13 -15.10
CA THR A 18 -9.91 8.57 -16.27
C THR A 18 -9.58 9.98 -16.73
N GLY A 19 -8.95 10.80 -15.87
CA GLY A 19 -8.55 12.17 -16.17
C GLY A 19 -7.06 12.32 -16.54
N LEU A 20 -6.29 11.24 -16.53
CA LEU A 20 -4.86 11.28 -16.87
C LEU A 20 -4.67 11.32 -18.38
N SER A 21 -3.69 12.10 -18.85
CA SER A 21 -3.36 12.24 -20.27
C SER A 21 -1.90 11.88 -20.52
N GLU A 22 -1.66 10.89 -21.37
CA GLU A 22 -0.34 10.48 -21.82
C GLU A 22 0.34 11.54 -22.70
N ALA A 23 -0.43 12.44 -23.29
CA ALA A 23 0.11 13.48 -24.16
C ALA A 23 1.07 14.44 -23.45
N MET A 24 1.00 14.50 -22.10
CA MET A 24 1.76 15.45 -21.30
C MET A 24 2.75 14.78 -20.33
N PHE A 25 2.54 13.50 -19.95
CA PHE A 25 3.29 12.88 -18.88
C PHE A 25 3.55 11.39 -19.16
N ASP A 26 4.74 10.90 -18.76
CA ASP A 26 4.98 9.45 -18.56
C ASP A 26 4.35 9.03 -17.25
N ILE A 27 3.17 8.41 -17.34
CA ILE A 27 2.37 8.04 -16.17
C ILE A 27 2.73 6.63 -15.74
N ARG A 28 3.08 6.47 -14.47
CA ARG A 28 3.39 5.18 -13.85
C ARG A 28 2.58 5.00 -12.56
N ILE A 29 2.00 3.84 -12.38
CA ILE A 29 1.12 3.55 -11.25
C ILE A 29 1.82 2.63 -10.26
N ILE A 30 1.90 3.04 -8.99
CA ILE A 30 2.34 2.19 -7.89
C ILE A 30 1.11 1.76 -7.08
N HIS A 31 0.76 0.48 -7.16
CA HIS A 31 -0.36 -0.09 -6.41
C HIS A 31 0.13 -0.68 -5.10
N LEU A 32 0.03 0.09 -4.01
CA LEU A 32 0.40 -0.34 -2.67
C LEU A 32 -0.77 -1.07 -1.99
N VAL A 33 -0.58 -2.34 -1.67
CA VAL A 33 -1.62 -3.19 -1.06
C VAL A 33 -1.13 -3.78 0.26
N ARG A 34 -1.99 -3.72 1.28
CA ARG A 34 -1.74 -4.33 2.59
C ARG A 34 -2.41 -5.69 2.69
N ASP A 35 -1.76 -6.64 3.40
CA ASP A 35 -2.34 -7.97 3.69
C ASP A 35 -3.74 -7.82 4.29
N VAL A 36 -4.66 -8.64 3.82
CA VAL A 36 -6.08 -8.57 4.19
C VAL A 36 -6.29 -8.67 5.69
N ARG A 37 -5.50 -9.48 6.42
CA ARG A 37 -5.59 -9.64 7.89
C ARG A 37 -5.19 -8.36 8.60
N SER A 38 -4.04 -7.84 8.21
CA SER A 38 -3.47 -6.59 8.73
C SER A 38 -4.40 -5.40 8.45
N TRP A 39 -4.93 -5.32 7.24
CA TRP A 39 -5.85 -4.25 6.83
C TRP A 39 -7.17 -4.30 7.60
N VAL A 40 -7.81 -5.49 7.68
CA VAL A 40 -9.07 -5.69 8.43
C VAL A 40 -8.89 -5.37 9.91
N HIS A 41 -7.77 -5.81 10.52
CA HIS A 41 -7.44 -5.48 11.91
C HIS A 41 -7.33 -3.96 12.12
N SER A 42 -6.57 -3.29 11.24
CA SER A 42 -6.39 -1.84 11.30
C SER A 42 -7.72 -1.09 11.18
N ARG A 43 -8.60 -1.50 10.26
CA ARG A 43 -9.93 -0.89 10.08
C ARG A 43 -10.82 -1.12 11.29
N ALA A 44 -10.86 -2.32 11.83
CA ALA A 44 -11.63 -2.64 13.05
C ALA A 44 -11.14 -1.81 14.26
N ARG A 45 -9.83 -1.63 14.40
CA ARG A 45 -9.23 -0.78 15.44
C ARG A 45 -9.62 0.69 15.27
N ALA A 46 -9.57 1.20 14.02
CA ALA A 46 -9.97 2.58 13.72
C ALA A 46 -11.45 2.80 14.03
N GLY A 47 -12.33 1.86 13.67
CA GLY A 47 -13.75 1.91 14.00
C GLY A 47 -13.99 1.98 15.51
N ARG A 48 -13.33 1.14 16.31
CA ARG A 48 -13.44 1.19 17.79
C ARG A 48 -13.03 2.55 18.36
N LYS A 49 -11.96 3.15 17.82
CA LYS A 49 -11.50 4.47 18.28
C LYS A 49 -12.47 5.60 17.94
N SER A 50 -13.26 5.46 16.88
CA SER A 50 -14.29 6.43 16.48
C SER A 50 -15.68 6.11 17.05
N GLY A 51 -15.80 5.14 17.96
CA GLY A 51 -17.09 4.70 18.50
C GLY A 51 -17.95 3.90 17.52
N GLN A 52 -17.44 3.55 16.37
CA GLN A 52 -18.14 2.78 15.34
C GLN A 52 -17.70 1.31 15.35
N ARG A 53 -18.67 0.40 15.24
CA ARG A 53 -18.37 -1.02 15.05
C ARG A 53 -18.34 -1.33 13.54
N TRP A 54 -17.17 -1.64 13.05
CA TRP A 54 -17.00 -2.11 11.68
C TRP A 54 -16.75 -3.62 11.67
N PRO A 55 -17.78 -4.43 11.32
CA PRO A 55 -17.66 -5.88 11.32
C PRO A 55 -16.51 -6.35 10.43
N ALA A 56 -15.70 -7.30 10.91
CA ALA A 56 -14.53 -7.79 10.19
C ALA A 56 -14.90 -8.41 8.82
N ALA A 57 -16.02 -9.13 8.73
CA ALA A 57 -16.52 -9.69 7.49
C ALA A 57 -16.84 -8.60 6.44
N ARG A 58 -17.46 -7.49 6.87
CA ARG A 58 -17.73 -6.34 5.99
C ARG A 58 -16.42 -5.70 5.50
N GLN A 59 -15.42 -5.60 6.37
CA GLN A 59 -14.12 -5.06 5.96
C GLN A 59 -13.38 -6.02 5.02
N LEU A 60 -13.45 -7.33 5.24
CA LEU A 60 -12.95 -8.34 4.32
C LEU A 60 -13.56 -8.19 2.92
N ALA A 61 -14.89 -8.14 2.86
CA ALA A 61 -15.60 -7.95 1.59
C ALA A 61 -15.23 -6.63 0.90
N ARG A 62 -15.05 -5.55 1.69
CA ARG A 62 -14.59 -4.26 1.16
C ARG A 62 -13.17 -4.35 0.60
N TRP A 63 -12.22 -4.98 1.33
CA TRP A 63 -10.86 -5.18 0.86
C TRP A 63 -10.84 -5.91 -0.48
N TRP A 64 -11.58 -7.02 -0.58
CA TRP A 64 -11.66 -7.81 -1.80
C TRP A 64 -12.27 -7.02 -2.97
N ARG A 65 -13.40 -6.34 -2.75
CA ARG A 65 -14.09 -5.56 -3.80
C ARG A 65 -13.24 -4.41 -4.31
N VAL A 66 -12.60 -3.65 -3.42
CA VAL A 66 -11.77 -2.50 -3.79
C VAL A 66 -10.57 -2.97 -4.62
N ASN A 67 -9.85 -4.01 -4.17
CA ASN A 67 -8.72 -4.53 -4.92
C ASN A 67 -9.13 -5.18 -6.24
N ALA A 68 -10.29 -5.85 -6.30
CA ALA A 68 -10.81 -6.40 -7.55
C ALA A 68 -11.15 -5.28 -8.56
N LYS A 69 -11.72 -4.17 -8.07
CA LYS A 69 -12.02 -2.99 -8.90
C LYS A 69 -10.73 -2.38 -9.47
N PHE A 70 -9.71 -2.17 -8.65
CA PHE A 70 -8.41 -1.68 -9.11
C PHE A 70 -7.75 -2.63 -10.11
N GLU A 71 -7.76 -3.93 -9.86
CA GLU A 71 -7.20 -4.90 -10.81
C GLU A 71 -7.92 -4.89 -12.17
N LEU A 72 -9.24 -4.67 -12.17
CA LEU A 72 -9.99 -4.50 -13.41
C LEU A 72 -9.60 -3.21 -14.13
N ALA A 73 -9.53 -2.09 -13.40
CA ALA A 73 -9.12 -0.80 -13.95
C ALA A 73 -7.70 -0.86 -14.54
N PHE A 74 -6.74 -1.49 -13.84
CA PHE A 74 -5.36 -1.62 -14.32
C PHE A 74 -5.23 -2.50 -15.56
N ARG A 75 -6.12 -3.48 -15.76
CA ARG A 75 -6.13 -4.28 -17.00
C ARG A 75 -6.60 -3.49 -18.21
N GLN A 76 -7.43 -2.47 -17.98
CA GLN A 76 -7.96 -1.59 -19.02
C GLN A 76 -7.10 -0.34 -19.23
N SER A 77 -6.16 -0.08 -18.32
CA SER A 77 -5.29 1.08 -18.37
C SER A 77 -4.08 0.82 -19.27
N PRO A 78 -3.67 1.80 -20.08
CA PRO A 78 -2.42 1.74 -20.83
C PRO A 78 -1.18 1.92 -19.95
N TYR A 79 -1.35 2.43 -18.72
CA TYR A 79 -0.23 2.80 -17.87
C TYR A 79 0.42 1.59 -17.21
N PRO A 80 1.78 1.53 -17.15
CA PRO A 80 2.49 0.49 -16.44
C PRO A 80 2.19 0.54 -14.94
N VAL A 81 1.99 -0.65 -14.34
CA VAL A 81 1.62 -0.79 -12.92
C VAL A 81 2.66 -1.60 -12.17
N PHE A 82 3.28 -1.00 -11.16
CA PHE A 82 4.12 -1.70 -10.20
C PHE A 82 3.29 -2.09 -8.97
N ARG A 83 3.29 -3.38 -8.62
CA ARG A 83 2.60 -3.85 -7.41
C ARG A 83 3.59 -3.91 -6.26
N LEU A 84 3.25 -3.25 -5.17
CA LEU A 84 4.06 -3.19 -3.96
C LEU A 84 3.22 -3.67 -2.77
N GLY A 85 3.62 -4.78 -2.17
CA GLY A 85 3.01 -5.24 -0.92
C GLY A 85 3.56 -4.46 0.27
N TYR A 86 2.68 -3.96 1.14
CA TYR A 86 3.10 -3.28 2.37
C TYR A 86 3.98 -4.16 3.25
N GLU A 87 3.65 -5.44 3.36
CA GLU A 87 4.40 -6.41 4.16
C GLU A 87 5.79 -6.67 3.58
N GLU A 88 5.91 -6.83 2.26
CA GLU A 88 7.21 -6.94 1.59
C GLU A 88 8.04 -5.69 1.78
N PHE A 89 7.43 -4.53 1.55
CA PHE A 89 8.09 -3.25 1.70
C PHE A 89 8.57 -3.01 3.14
N ALA A 90 7.72 -3.27 4.15
CA ALA A 90 8.06 -2.99 5.54
C ALA A 90 9.08 -3.99 6.14
N LEU A 91 9.13 -5.23 5.64
CA LEU A 91 10.05 -6.28 6.12
C LEU A 91 11.34 -6.35 5.31
N GLN A 92 11.32 -5.93 4.05
CA GLN A 92 12.47 -5.90 3.13
C GLN A 92 12.57 -4.53 2.42
N PRO A 93 12.69 -3.41 3.17
CA PRO A 93 12.55 -2.08 2.60
C PRO A 93 13.61 -1.78 1.54
N GLN A 94 14.86 -2.16 1.78
CA GLN A 94 15.96 -1.92 0.83
C GLN A 94 15.70 -2.63 -0.50
N ARG A 95 15.38 -3.92 -0.48
CA ARG A 95 15.13 -4.69 -1.70
C ARG A 95 13.89 -4.19 -2.44
N SER A 96 12.84 -3.85 -1.70
CA SER A 96 11.60 -3.30 -2.28
C SER A 96 11.85 -1.95 -2.97
N LEU A 97 12.63 -1.07 -2.33
CA LEU A 97 12.98 0.22 -2.91
C LEU A 97 13.92 0.07 -4.11
N GLN A 98 14.89 -0.84 -4.07
CA GLN A 98 15.74 -1.13 -5.23
C GLN A 98 14.92 -1.56 -6.44
N LEU A 99 14.01 -2.53 -6.28
CA LEU A 99 13.11 -2.96 -7.36
C LEU A 99 12.23 -1.82 -7.88
N LEU A 100 11.73 -0.97 -6.99
CA LEU A 100 10.93 0.18 -7.38
C LEU A 100 11.75 1.23 -8.13
N CYS A 101 12.97 1.51 -7.67
CA CYS A 101 13.88 2.45 -8.32
C CYS A 101 14.30 1.95 -9.71
N ASP A 102 14.63 0.66 -9.85
CA ASP A 102 14.93 0.04 -11.15
C ASP A 102 13.75 0.18 -12.11
N TRP A 103 12.52 -0.06 -11.63
CA TRP A 103 11.32 0.08 -12.45
C TRP A 103 11.01 1.54 -12.84
N LEU A 104 11.34 2.50 -11.96
CA LEU A 104 11.22 3.94 -12.24
C LEU A 104 12.38 4.49 -13.07
N ALA A 105 13.45 3.72 -13.27
CA ALA A 105 14.72 4.15 -13.88
C ALA A 105 15.35 5.34 -13.13
N ILE A 106 15.39 5.24 -11.78
CA ILE A 106 16.05 6.19 -10.89
C ILE A 106 17.06 5.47 -9.99
N ASP A 107 18.08 6.17 -9.52
CA ASP A 107 19.08 5.60 -8.63
C ASP A 107 18.54 5.39 -7.22
N PHE A 108 18.79 4.19 -6.66
CA PHE A 108 18.51 3.93 -5.25
C PHE A 108 19.49 4.69 -4.37
N GLN A 109 18.98 5.35 -3.34
CA GLN A 109 19.76 6.04 -2.33
C GLN A 109 19.43 5.51 -0.94
N GLU A 110 20.42 5.25 -0.10
CA GLU A 110 20.24 4.75 1.27
C GLU A 110 19.39 5.69 2.14
N THR A 111 19.42 6.99 1.86
CA THR A 111 18.56 7.99 2.52
C THR A 111 17.06 7.72 2.36
N MET A 112 16.66 6.95 1.36
CA MET A 112 15.26 6.53 1.16
C MET A 112 14.77 5.57 2.25
N LEU A 113 15.69 4.89 2.97
CA LEU A 113 15.37 4.00 4.07
C LEU A 113 15.00 4.76 5.36
N ALA A 114 15.36 6.04 5.44
CA ALA A 114 15.09 6.91 6.59
C ALA A 114 14.36 8.21 6.17
N PRO A 115 13.16 8.11 5.60
CA PRO A 115 12.47 9.23 4.96
C PRO A 115 12.20 10.42 5.91
N GLY A 116 12.08 10.16 7.20
CA GLY A 116 11.81 11.21 8.20
C GLY A 116 12.99 12.13 8.50
N LEU A 117 14.19 11.80 8.06
CA LEU A 117 15.38 12.64 8.28
C LEU A 117 15.48 13.77 7.23
N ASN A 118 14.87 13.62 6.07
CA ASN A 118 15.07 14.50 4.92
C ASN A 118 13.78 15.15 4.38
N SER A 119 12.64 14.94 5.01
CA SER A 119 11.37 15.43 4.42
C SER A 119 10.98 16.80 4.92
N SER A 120 11.20 17.82 4.10
CA SER A 120 10.37 19.03 4.10
C SER A 120 9.05 18.71 3.37
N SER A 121 8.20 17.90 3.98
CA SER A 121 6.95 17.48 3.32
C SER A 121 5.93 18.62 3.36
N HIS A 122 5.54 19.12 2.20
CA HIS A 122 4.44 20.09 2.02
C HIS A 122 3.05 19.43 2.04
N ILE A 123 2.92 18.18 2.46
CA ILE A 123 1.65 17.46 2.47
C ILE A 123 0.80 17.93 3.66
N LEU A 124 -0.25 18.68 3.36
CA LEU A 124 -1.18 19.25 4.34
C LEU A 124 -2.18 18.24 4.91
N ALA A 125 -2.41 17.11 4.26
CA ALA A 125 -3.35 16.09 4.68
C ALA A 125 -2.76 14.67 4.53
N GLY A 126 -3.18 13.73 5.39
CA GLY A 126 -2.73 12.34 5.28
C GLY A 126 -2.86 11.54 6.57
N ASN A 127 -2.18 10.39 6.64
CA ASN A 127 -2.22 9.50 7.78
C ASN A 127 -1.58 10.16 9.02
N ARG A 128 -2.22 10.02 10.19
CA ARG A 128 -1.75 10.56 11.48
C ARG A 128 -0.33 10.14 11.88
N VAL A 129 0.18 9.03 11.34
CA VAL A 129 1.57 8.58 11.56
C VAL A 129 2.60 9.62 11.10
N ARG A 130 2.27 10.47 10.12
CA ARG A 130 3.14 11.54 9.64
C ARG A 130 3.40 12.64 10.69
N PHE A 131 2.48 12.81 11.62
CA PHE A 131 2.60 13.79 12.72
C PHE A 131 3.31 13.21 13.94
N ASP A 132 3.65 11.92 13.92
CA ASP A 132 4.42 11.26 14.96
C ASP A 132 5.88 11.17 14.51
N ALA A 133 6.69 12.15 14.95
CA ALA A 133 8.10 12.26 14.57
C ALA A 133 8.94 11.01 14.90
N ALA A 134 8.54 10.23 15.89
CA ALA A 134 9.22 8.99 16.25
C ALA A 134 8.92 7.86 15.26
N ARG A 135 7.69 7.82 14.73
CA ARG A 135 7.23 6.77 13.79
C ARG A 135 7.49 7.09 12.32
N SER A 136 7.64 8.37 11.98
CA SER A 136 7.88 8.78 10.61
C SER A 136 9.34 8.63 10.15
N ARG A 137 10.26 8.40 11.09
CA ARG A 137 11.70 8.36 10.81
C ARG A 137 12.22 7.06 10.21
N THR A 138 11.47 5.97 10.35
CA THR A 138 11.91 4.65 9.89
C THR A 138 10.75 3.89 9.24
N ILE A 139 11.07 3.07 8.25
CA ILE A 139 10.16 2.11 7.68
C ILE A 139 10.03 0.96 8.68
N ALA A 140 8.86 0.81 9.31
CA ALA A 140 8.61 -0.22 10.31
C ALA A 140 7.35 -1.03 10.01
N TYR A 141 7.44 -2.33 10.23
CA TYR A 141 6.30 -3.22 10.07
C TYR A 141 5.30 -3.08 11.23
N ASP A 142 4.04 -2.79 10.91
CA ASP A 142 2.94 -2.81 11.89
C ASP A 142 2.41 -4.23 12.07
N GLY A 143 3.04 -4.97 12.98
CA GLY A 143 2.67 -6.34 13.36
C GLY A 143 1.55 -6.45 14.42
N ALA A 144 0.84 -5.37 14.75
CA ALA A 144 -0.17 -5.36 15.83
C ALA A 144 -1.30 -6.40 15.65
N TRP A 145 -1.56 -6.83 14.43
CA TRP A 145 -2.54 -7.87 14.12
C TRP A 145 -2.08 -9.29 14.47
N LEU A 146 -0.77 -9.53 14.60
CA LEU A 146 -0.21 -10.85 14.97
C LEU A 146 -0.51 -11.21 16.43
N GLY A 147 -0.54 -10.22 17.32
CA GLY A 147 -0.88 -10.38 18.74
C GLY A 147 -2.38 -10.26 19.03
N ALA A 148 -3.23 -10.11 18.01
CA ALA A 148 -4.67 -9.94 18.21
C ALA A 148 -5.32 -11.27 18.68
N PRO A 149 -6.13 -11.27 19.76
CA PRO A 149 -6.80 -12.48 20.19
C PRO A 149 -7.85 -12.92 19.17
N ALA A 150 -7.87 -14.18 18.88
CA ALA A 150 -8.82 -14.94 18.09
C ALA A 150 -8.72 -14.79 16.54
N PRO A 151 -9.05 -15.85 15.80
CA PRO A 151 -9.13 -15.80 14.35
C PRO A 151 -10.25 -14.84 13.95
N THR A 152 -9.86 -13.73 13.35
CA THR A 152 -10.80 -12.77 12.77
C THR A 152 -11.40 -13.34 11.49
N ALA A 153 -12.54 -12.80 11.03
CA ALA A 153 -13.12 -13.14 9.74
C ALA A 153 -12.08 -13.01 8.59
N ALA A 154 -11.04 -12.20 8.76
CA ALA A 154 -9.98 -12.07 7.77
C ALA A 154 -9.08 -13.31 7.69
N HIS A 155 -8.74 -13.95 8.83
CA HIS A 155 -8.01 -15.21 8.82
C HIS A 155 -8.82 -16.33 8.16
N LEU A 156 -10.10 -16.46 8.52
CA LEU A 156 -11.01 -17.38 7.88
C LEU A 156 -11.23 -17.06 6.41
N GLY A 157 -11.22 -15.78 6.05
CA GLY A 157 -11.34 -15.32 4.67
C GLY A 157 -10.23 -15.83 3.75
N LEU A 158 -9.03 -16.11 4.28
CA LEU A 158 -7.95 -16.73 3.52
C LEU A 158 -8.20 -18.19 3.16
N LEU A 159 -9.19 -18.85 3.76
CA LEU A 159 -9.67 -20.15 3.31
C LEU A 159 -10.49 -20.05 2.02
N LEU A 160 -10.94 -18.87 1.64
CA LEU A 160 -11.60 -18.61 0.37
C LEU A 160 -10.54 -18.48 -0.74
N PRO A 161 -10.51 -19.37 -1.75
CA PRO A 161 -9.44 -19.40 -2.76
C PRO A 161 -9.26 -18.08 -3.50
N GLY A 162 -10.36 -17.35 -3.76
CA GLY A 162 -10.33 -16.05 -4.44
C GLY A 162 -9.62 -14.97 -3.61
N VAL A 163 -9.87 -14.92 -2.30
CA VAL A 163 -9.23 -13.98 -1.37
C VAL A 163 -7.76 -14.33 -1.20
N ALA A 164 -7.45 -15.61 -0.97
CA ALA A 164 -6.07 -16.09 -0.80
C ALA A 164 -5.22 -15.81 -2.03
N ARG A 165 -5.72 -16.11 -3.22
CA ARG A 165 -5.03 -15.84 -4.49
C ARG A 165 -4.77 -14.35 -4.69
N MET A 166 -5.77 -13.51 -4.44
CA MET A 166 -5.63 -12.06 -4.56
C MET A 166 -4.63 -11.53 -3.54
N ASN A 167 -4.71 -11.94 -2.27
CA ASN A 167 -3.79 -11.53 -1.23
C ASN A 167 -2.34 -11.89 -1.59
N ARG A 168 -2.10 -13.14 -2.04
CA ARG A 168 -0.77 -13.57 -2.48
C ARG A 168 -0.27 -12.73 -3.65
N ARG A 169 -1.09 -12.53 -4.68
CA ARG A 169 -0.68 -11.82 -5.91
C ARG A 169 -0.39 -10.35 -5.69
N LEU A 170 -1.12 -9.68 -4.79
CA LEU A 170 -1.01 -8.23 -4.60
C LEU A 170 -0.05 -7.84 -3.49
N VAL A 171 0.02 -8.65 -2.43
CA VAL A 171 0.79 -8.32 -1.22
C VAL A 171 2.18 -8.95 -1.25
N TYR A 172 2.32 -10.10 -1.91
CA TYR A 172 3.57 -10.85 -2.02
C TYR A 172 3.97 -10.97 -3.50
N SER A 173 3.84 -9.86 -4.23
CA SER A 173 4.00 -9.80 -5.69
C SER A 173 5.44 -9.93 -6.16
N ASN A 174 6.40 -9.58 -5.30
CA ASN A 174 7.83 -9.58 -5.61
C ASN A 174 8.59 -10.76 -4.96
N ASP A 175 7.89 -11.65 -4.28
CA ASP A 175 8.43 -12.84 -3.60
C ASP A 175 9.60 -12.55 -2.64
N LEU A 176 9.68 -11.36 -2.07
CA LEU A 176 10.80 -10.90 -1.23
C LEU A 176 10.85 -11.60 0.14
N LEU A 177 9.75 -12.20 0.57
CA LEU A 177 9.63 -12.89 1.86
C LEU A 177 9.71 -14.41 1.75
N ARG A 178 9.86 -14.95 0.55
CA ARG A 178 10.18 -16.39 0.36
C ARG A 178 11.68 -16.60 0.59
N ARG A 179 12.00 -17.59 1.42
CA ARG A 179 13.34 -18.16 1.57
C ARG A 179 13.46 -19.40 0.69
#